data_7ade233243410f02df0eaaa4f680fef4
#
_entry.id   7ade233243410f02df0eaaa4f680fef4
#
_cell.length_a   1.000
_cell.length_b   1.000
_cell.length_c   1.000
_cell.angle_alpha   90.00
_cell.angle_beta   90.00
_cell.angle_gamma   90.00
#
_symmetry.space_group_name_H-M   'P 1'
#
loop_
_entity.id
_entity.type
_entity.pdbx_description
1 polymer ?
#
loop_
_entity_poly.entity_id
_entity_poly.type
_entity_poly.pdbx_seq_one_letter_code
_entity_poly.pdbx_strand_id
1 'polypeptide(L)'
;MKIGILNADTVELPGASEFGQYPEMFARIFWAIDPAIQFEKYEVQFDQYPKEINDCDAYLITGSKASAYSEESWVNKLKEFIQILHQNKTKLIGICFGHQIIAEALGGTVKNSSKGWHVGVDSISLFKQEFNFNDQDSEFNLIFSHQDEVIKLPENAKLIAGSAICPNGMFVIDDHILCTQGHIELHKDFAKLIYDFRKKQIGDAKYANACKTLTDETDELAVVKILLEFVKK
;
A
#
# COMPACT_ATOMS: atom_id res chain seq x y z
N MET A 1 -6.10 -17.59 -10.19
CA MET A 1 -6.52 -16.28 -9.69
C MET A 1 -5.78 -15.20 -10.47
N LYS A 2 -6.49 -14.17 -10.90
CA LYS A 2 -5.96 -13.04 -11.65
C LYS A 2 -6.12 -11.75 -10.84
N ILE A 3 -5.03 -11.03 -10.60
CA ILE A 3 -5.04 -9.75 -9.86
C ILE A 3 -4.72 -8.62 -10.83
N GLY A 4 -5.60 -7.62 -10.89
CA GLY A 4 -5.39 -6.39 -11.64
C GLY A 4 -4.57 -5.39 -10.82
N ILE A 5 -3.38 -5.02 -11.28
CA ILE A 5 -2.56 -4.00 -10.63
C ILE A 5 -2.92 -2.63 -11.21
N LEU A 6 -3.57 -1.81 -10.41
CA LEU A 6 -3.87 -0.41 -10.71
C LEU A 6 -2.62 0.42 -10.38
N ASN A 7 -1.75 0.56 -11.37
CA ASN A 7 -0.44 1.20 -11.21
C ASN A 7 -0.59 2.72 -11.17
N ALA A 8 -0.27 3.31 -10.02
CA ALA A 8 -0.46 4.73 -9.73
C ALA A 8 0.84 5.57 -9.81
N ASP A 9 1.96 4.97 -10.18
CA ASP A 9 3.23 5.70 -10.38
C ASP A 9 4.17 4.97 -11.33
N THR A 10 5.10 5.70 -11.90
CA THR A 10 6.21 5.19 -12.71
C THR A 10 7.52 5.39 -11.98
N VAL A 11 8.34 4.35 -11.88
CA VAL A 11 9.67 4.44 -11.29
C VAL A 11 10.63 5.09 -12.28
N GLU A 12 10.98 6.35 -11.98
CA GLU A 12 11.89 7.17 -12.82
C GLU A 12 13.18 7.56 -12.07
N LEU A 13 13.49 6.84 -10.98
CA LEU A 13 14.67 7.13 -10.18
C LEU A 13 15.95 6.66 -10.87
N PRO A 14 17.01 7.50 -10.96
CA PRO A 14 18.31 7.08 -11.44
C PRO A 14 18.84 5.89 -10.59
N GLY A 15 19.31 4.85 -11.26
CA GLY A 15 19.82 3.64 -10.60
C GLY A 15 18.72 2.62 -10.20
N ALA A 16 17.45 2.88 -10.49
CA ALA A 16 16.35 2.00 -10.12
C ALA A 16 16.04 0.90 -11.15
N SER A 17 16.71 0.88 -12.29
CA SER A 17 16.39 -0.02 -13.42
C SER A 17 16.42 -1.51 -13.06
N GLU A 18 17.27 -1.92 -12.11
CA GLU A 18 17.37 -3.31 -11.68
C GLU A 18 16.19 -3.80 -10.85
N PHE A 19 15.42 -2.88 -10.23
CA PHE A 19 14.27 -3.24 -9.39
C PHE A 19 12.99 -3.45 -10.21
N GLY A 20 12.91 -2.89 -11.43
CA GLY A 20 11.71 -2.88 -12.26
C GLY A 20 10.72 -1.79 -11.87
N GLN A 21 9.50 -1.89 -12.38
CA GLN A 21 8.38 -1.03 -12.02
C GLN A 21 7.57 -1.64 -10.87
N TYR A 22 6.69 -0.86 -10.24
CA TYR A 22 5.85 -1.36 -9.13
C TYR A 22 5.09 -2.64 -9.47
N PRO A 23 4.45 -2.79 -10.66
CA PRO A 23 3.76 -4.04 -10.99
C PRO A 23 4.67 -5.29 -10.95
N GLU A 24 5.92 -5.17 -11.41
CA GLU A 24 6.89 -6.26 -11.37
C GLU A 24 7.35 -6.56 -9.92
N MET A 25 7.50 -5.52 -9.07
CA MET A 25 7.84 -5.70 -7.66
C MET A 25 6.72 -6.45 -6.92
N PHE A 26 5.45 -6.05 -7.12
CA PHE A 26 4.30 -6.75 -6.56
C PHE A 26 4.20 -8.18 -7.07
N ALA A 27 4.30 -8.40 -8.38
CA ALA A 27 4.25 -9.74 -8.95
C ALA A 27 5.31 -10.65 -8.31
N ARG A 28 6.53 -10.17 -8.15
CA ARG A 28 7.65 -10.91 -7.55
C ARG A 28 7.35 -11.38 -6.13
N ILE A 29 6.85 -10.49 -5.27
CA ILE A 29 6.60 -10.83 -3.87
C ILE A 29 5.40 -11.77 -3.72
N PHE A 30 4.36 -11.62 -4.53
CA PHE A 30 3.21 -12.52 -4.53
C PHE A 30 3.58 -13.90 -5.09
N TRP A 31 4.40 -13.98 -6.14
CA TRP A 31 4.88 -15.25 -6.71
C TRP A 31 5.80 -16.02 -5.75
N ALA A 32 6.42 -15.35 -4.79
CA ALA A 32 7.16 -16.04 -3.72
C ALA A 32 6.25 -16.90 -2.84
N ILE A 33 4.94 -16.62 -2.80
CA ILE A 33 3.93 -17.36 -2.04
C ILE A 33 3.13 -18.28 -2.97
N ASP A 34 2.64 -17.77 -4.10
CA ASP A 34 1.79 -18.52 -5.03
C ASP A 34 2.17 -18.17 -6.49
N PRO A 35 3.03 -18.98 -7.14
CA PRO A 35 3.49 -18.71 -8.50
C PRO A 35 2.41 -18.89 -9.57
N ALA A 36 1.22 -19.39 -9.22
CA ALA A 36 0.11 -19.55 -10.16
C ALA A 36 -0.73 -18.29 -10.35
N ILE A 37 -0.46 -17.21 -9.59
CA ILE A 37 -1.18 -15.96 -9.71
C ILE A 37 -0.81 -15.28 -11.03
N GLN A 38 -1.84 -14.84 -11.76
CA GLN A 38 -1.70 -14.03 -12.96
C GLN A 38 -1.90 -12.55 -12.60
N PHE A 39 -1.09 -11.69 -13.22
CA PHE A 39 -1.21 -10.24 -13.03
C PHE A 39 -1.56 -9.58 -14.35
N GLU A 40 -2.46 -8.59 -14.29
CA GLU A 40 -2.73 -7.65 -15.37
C GLU A 40 -2.47 -6.23 -14.88
N LYS A 41 -1.78 -5.44 -15.69
CA LYS A 41 -1.39 -4.07 -15.35
C LYS A 41 -2.32 -3.07 -16.01
N TYR A 42 -2.76 -2.09 -15.24
CA TYR A 42 -3.53 -0.94 -15.68
C TYR A 42 -2.85 0.35 -15.22
N GLU A 43 -2.41 1.16 -16.17
CA GLU A 43 -1.73 2.45 -15.90
C GLU A 43 -2.79 3.53 -15.64
N VAL A 44 -3.25 3.65 -14.39
CA VAL A 44 -4.37 4.54 -14.04
C VAL A 44 -4.03 6.01 -14.21
N GLN A 45 -2.76 6.40 -14.12
CA GLN A 45 -2.28 7.75 -14.45
C GLN A 45 -2.52 8.12 -15.92
N PHE A 46 -2.56 7.13 -16.80
CA PHE A 46 -2.79 7.29 -18.25
C PHE A 46 -4.19 6.83 -18.68
N ASP A 47 -5.12 6.84 -17.73
CA ASP A 47 -6.52 6.51 -17.99
C ASP A 47 -6.77 5.07 -18.46
N GLN A 48 -5.88 4.14 -18.14
CA GLN A 48 -6.02 2.73 -18.47
C GLN A 48 -6.68 1.99 -17.30
N TYR A 49 -7.86 1.47 -17.55
CA TYR A 49 -8.69 0.72 -16.61
C TYR A 49 -9.17 -0.60 -17.24
N PRO A 50 -9.59 -1.60 -16.44
CA PRO A 50 -10.27 -2.77 -16.98
C PRO A 50 -11.55 -2.36 -17.70
N LYS A 51 -11.93 -3.13 -18.72
CA LYS A 51 -13.18 -2.88 -19.46
C LYS A 51 -14.40 -3.23 -18.60
N GLU A 52 -14.28 -4.33 -17.85
CA GLU A 52 -15.29 -4.81 -16.92
C GLU A 52 -14.66 -4.99 -15.53
N ILE A 53 -15.43 -4.74 -14.49
CA ILE A 53 -14.94 -4.87 -13.10
C ILE A 53 -14.58 -6.31 -12.69
N ASN A 54 -15.06 -7.28 -13.43
CA ASN A 54 -14.79 -8.71 -13.25
C ASN A 54 -13.73 -9.27 -14.20
N ASP A 55 -13.00 -8.41 -14.92
CA ASP A 55 -11.84 -8.82 -15.73
C ASP A 55 -10.73 -9.46 -14.85
N CYS A 56 -10.72 -9.14 -13.56
CA CYS A 56 -9.82 -9.72 -12.56
C CYS A 56 -10.60 -10.18 -11.32
N ASP A 57 -10.07 -11.18 -10.62
CA ASP A 57 -10.66 -11.70 -9.39
C ASP A 57 -10.49 -10.71 -8.22
N ALA A 58 -9.45 -9.87 -8.28
CA ALA A 58 -9.15 -8.82 -7.32
C ALA A 58 -8.35 -7.69 -7.97
N TYR A 59 -8.32 -6.53 -7.31
CA TYR A 59 -7.48 -5.40 -7.70
C TYR A 59 -6.53 -5.01 -6.59
N LEU A 60 -5.34 -4.47 -6.97
CA LEU A 60 -4.35 -3.91 -6.07
C LEU A 60 -3.96 -2.51 -6.56
N ILE A 61 -4.09 -1.50 -5.70
CA ILE A 61 -3.60 -0.14 -5.97
C ILE A 61 -2.22 0.03 -5.36
N THR A 62 -1.26 0.46 -6.17
CA THR A 62 0.14 0.63 -5.79
C THR A 62 0.38 1.87 -4.94
N GLY A 63 1.61 2.02 -4.43
CA GLY A 63 2.13 3.29 -3.97
C GLY A 63 2.23 4.33 -5.10
N SER A 64 2.32 5.61 -4.72
CA SER A 64 2.52 6.75 -5.63
C SER A 64 3.21 7.90 -4.92
N LYS A 65 3.88 8.77 -5.70
CA LYS A 65 4.36 10.09 -5.25
C LYS A 65 3.26 11.15 -5.16
N ALA A 66 2.08 10.88 -5.73
CA ALA A 66 0.94 11.78 -5.69
C ALA A 66 0.25 11.76 -4.31
N SER A 67 -0.44 12.84 -3.97
CA SER A 67 -1.30 12.89 -2.78
C SER A 67 -2.71 12.38 -3.11
N ALA A 68 -3.29 11.56 -2.23
CA ALA A 68 -4.63 11.01 -2.41
C ALA A 68 -5.74 12.06 -2.43
N TYR A 69 -5.47 13.26 -1.91
CA TYR A 69 -6.37 14.42 -1.95
C TYR A 69 -6.03 15.41 -3.08
N SER A 70 -5.16 15.02 -4.02
CA SER A 70 -4.90 15.82 -5.23
C SER A 70 -6.17 15.99 -6.08
N GLU A 71 -6.28 17.16 -6.73
CA GLU A 71 -7.37 17.48 -7.68
C GLU A 71 -7.07 17.02 -9.11
N GLU A 72 -5.96 16.31 -9.33
CA GLU A 72 -5.61 15.76 -10.64
C GLU A 72 -6.70 14.84 -11.17
N SER A 73 -6.99 14.92 -12.47
CA SER A 73 -8.11 14.20 -13.09
C SER A 73 -8.02 12.67 -12.91
N TRP A 74 -6.81 12.11 -13.04
CA TRP A 74 -6.60 10.67 -12.86
C TRP A 74 -6.82 10.22 -11.42
N VAL A 75 -6.49 11.06 -10.41
CA VAL A 75 -6.74 10.77 -8.98
C VAL A 75 -8.25 10.75 -8.72
N ASN A 76 -8.99 11.72 -9.25
CA ASN A 76 -10.44 11.75 -9.10
C ASN A 76 -11.10 10.57 -9.81
N LYS A 77 -10.66 10.21 -11.02
CA LYS A 77 -11.15 9.03 -11.73
C LYS A 77 -10.85 7.73 -10.99
N LEU A 78 -9.67 7.60 -10.36
CA LEU A 78 -9.35 6.45 -9.53
C LEU A 78 -10.26 6.36 -8.29
N LYS A 79 -10.61 7.49 -7.65
CA LYS A 79 -11.59 7.53 -6.56
C LYS A 79 -12.97 7.04 -7.03
N GLU A 80 -13.43 7.47 -8.20
CA GLU A 80 -14.70 7.00 -8.79
C GLU A 80 -14.65 5.48 -9.04
N PHE A 81 -13.55 4.98 -9.59
CA PHE A 81 -13.38 3.54 -9.82
C PHE A 81 -13.35 2.74 -8.51
N ILE A 82 -12.68 3.23 -7.45
CA ILE A 82 -12.72 2.64 -6.11
C ILE A 82 -14.15 2.55 -5.58
N GLN A 83 -14.97 3.60 -5.76
CA GLN A 83 -16.36 3.58 -5.34
C GLN A 83 -17.18 2.52 -6.09
N ILE A 84 -16.94 2.35 -7.38
CA ILE A 84 -17.56 1.28 -8.19
C ILE A 84 -17.15 -0.11 -7.67
N LEU A 85 -15.87 -0.34 -7.42
CA LEU A 85 -15.37 -1.60 -6.86
C LEU A 85 -16.00 -1.88 -5.48
N HIS A 86 -16.09 -0.86 -4.62
CA HIS A 86 -16.70 -0.97 -3.29
C HIS A 86 -18.19 -1.33 -3.36
N GLN A 87 -18.96 -0.66 -4.22
CA GLN A 87 -20.38 -0.92 -4.42
C GLN A 87 -20.66 -2.35 -4.92
N ASN A 88 -19.75 -2.90 -5.73
CA ASN A 88 -19.84 -4.25 -6.26
C ASN A 88 -19.17 -5.31 -5.37
N LYS A 89 -18.66 -4.92 -4.20
CA LYS A 89 -17.94 -5.82 -3.27
C LYS A 89 -16.76 -6.55 -3.93
N THR A 90 -16.14 -5.93 -4.93
CA THR A 90 -14.96 -6.48 -5.60
C THR A 90 -13.77 -6.43 -4.66
N LYS A 91 -12.99 -7.52 -4.59
CA LYS A 91 -11.79 -7.60 -3.76
C LYS A 91 -10.77 -6.53 -4.15
N LEU A 92 -10.37 -5.72 -3.17
CA LEU A 92 -9.46 -4.59 -3.38
C LEU A 92 -8.40 -4.51 -2.30
N ILE A 93 -7.15 -4.42 -2.72
CA ILE A 93 -5.98 -4.21 -1.86
C ILE A 93 -5.45 -2.80 -2.10
N GLY A 94 -5.09 -2.09 -1.03
CA GLY A 94 -4.45 -0.77 -1.11
C GLY A 94 -3.11 -0.74 -0.39
N ILE A 95 -2.03 -0.34 -1.09
CA ILE A 95 -0.70 -0.24 -0.51
C ILE A 95 -0.22 1.22 -0.56
N CYS A 96 0.18 1.77 0.58
CA CYS A 96 0.71 3.13 0.74
C CYS A 96 -0.24 4.20 0.17
N PHE A 97 0.00 4.75 -1.01
CA PHE A 97 -0.96 5.63 -1.69
C PHE A 97 -2.29 4.93 -1.92
N GLY A 98 -2.28 3.64 -2.29
CA GLY A 98 -3.50 2.83 -2.43
C GLY A 98 -4.32 2.76 -1.13
N HIS A 99 -3.67 2.62 0.02
CA HIS A 99 -4.31 2.69 1.34
C HIS A 99 -4.95 4.07 1.58
N GLN A 100 -4.24 5.14 1.22
CA GLN A 100 -4.71 6.51 1.40
C GLN A 100 -5.87 6.87 0.47
N ILE A 101 -5.75 6.54 -0.83
CA ILE A 101 -6.79 6.91 -1.79
C ILE A 101 -8.09 6.12 -1.59
N ILE A 102 -8.01 4.87 -1.12
CA ILE A 102 -9.19 4.11 -0.73
C ILE A 102 -9.89 4.77 0.47
N ALA A 103 -9.12 5.20 1.48
CA ALA A 103 -9.69 5.92 2.61
C ALA A 103 -10.39 7.21 2.15
N GLU A 104 -9.73 8.01 1.33
CA GLU A 104 -10.26 9.29 0.82
C GLU A 104 -11.51 9.07 -0.06
N ALA A 105 -11.50 8.09 -0.97
CA ALA A 105 -12.60 7.77 -1.87
C ALA A 105 -13.88 7.32 -1.15
N LEU A 106 -13.72 6.72 0.04
CA LEU A 106 -14.83 6.14 0.82
C LEU A 106 -15.21 6.97 2.05
N GLY A 107 -14.82 8.25 2.09
CA GLY A 107 -15.28 9.22 3.11
C GLY A 107 -14.40 9.31 4.36
N GLY A 108 -13.21 8.71 4.30
CA GLY A 108 -12.13 8.98 5.24
C GLY A 108 -11.49 10.35 5.02
N THR A 109 -10.33 10.59 5.60
CA THR A 109 -9.57 11.83 5.40
C THR A 109 -8.08 11.54 5.44
N VAL A 110 -7.37 12.00 4.42
CA VAL A 110 -5.92 11.96 4.30
C VAL A 110 -5.35 13.36 4.44
N LYS A 111 -4.26 13.52 5.17
CA LYS A 111 -3.54 14.80 5.30
C LYS A 111 -2.05 14.58 5.37
N ASN A 112 -1.31 15.63 5.07
CA ASN A 112 0.11 15.68 5.37
C ASN A 112 0.33 15.58 6.88
N SER A 113 1.19 14.63 7.30
CA SER A 113 1.42 14.36 8.71
C SER A 113 2.16 15.50 9.39
N SER A 114 1.65 15.95 10.53
CA SER A 114 2.34 16.91 11.38
C SER A 114 3.66 16.40 11.96
N LYS A 115 3.85 15.08 11.95
CA LYS A 115 5.09 14.40 12.36
C LYS A 115 6.14 14.39 11.22
N GLY A 116 5.76 14.81 9.99
CA GLY A 116 6.59 14.78 8.78
C GLY A 116 6.76 13.36 8.23
N TRP A 117 7.87 13.11 7.56
CA TRP A 117 8.15 11.83 6.92
C TRP A 117 8.21 10.66 7.90
N HIS A 118 7.54 9.56 7.54
CA HIS A 118 7.69 8.23 8.13
C HIS A 118 8.45 7.38 7.13
N VAL A 119 9.68 7.01 7.48
CA VAL A 119 10.66 6.31 6.61
C VAL A 119 11.45 5.31 7.43
N GLY A 120 11.90 4.24 6.77
CA GLY A 120 12.64 3.15 7.39
C GLY A 120 11.77 1.94 7.63
N VAL A 121 12.32 0.95 8.34
CA VAL A 121 11.56 -0.19 8.89
C VAL A 121 10.99 0.23 10.23
N ASP A 122 9.70 0.02 10.42
CA ASP A 122 9.00 0.29 11.68
C ASP A 122 7.92 -0.76 11.92
N SER A 123 7.54 -0.96 13.20
CA SER A 123 6.56 -1.93 13.62
C SER A 123 5.15 -1.32 13.69
N ILE A 124 4.17 -2.09 13.25
CA ILE A 124 2.75 -1.84 13.51
C ILE A 124 2.17 -2.97 14.35
N SER A 125 1.54 -2.63 15.49
CA SER A 125 0.90 -3.59 16.38
C SER A 125 -0.44 -4.05 15.81
N LEU A 126 -0.75 -5.35 15.94
CA LEU A 126 -1.95 -5.97 15.39
C LEU A 126 -3.10 -5.97 16.40
N PHE A 127 -4.30 -5.61 15.94
CA PHE A 127 -5.51 -5.63 16.75
C PHE A 127 -6.30 -6.92 16.48
N LYS A 128 -5.89 -8.03 17.10
CA LYS A 128 -6.42 -9.38 16.87
C LYS A 128 -7.93 -9.53 17.12
N GLN A 129 -8.53 -8.65 17.89
CA GLN A 129 -9.99 -8.64 18.13
C GLN A 129 -10.77 -8.18 16.89
N GLU A 130 -10.15 -7.42 16.01
CA GLU A 130 -10.78 -6.80 14.85
C GLU A 130 -10.56 -7.60 13.55
N PHE A 131 -9.51 -8.43 13.52
CA PHE A 131 -9.16 -9.22 12.33
C PHE A 131 -8.48 -10.53 12.75
N ASN A 132 -8.74 -11.60 11.99
CA ASN A 132 -8.19 -12.93 12.27
C ASN A 132 -6.75 -13.06 11.74
N PHE A 133 -5.80 -12.53 12.50
CA PHE A 133 -4.37 -12.76 12.28
C PHE A 133 -3.95 -14.14 12.82
N ASN A 134 -2.75 -14.60 12.43
CA ASN A 134 -2.14 -15.75 13.05
C ASN A 134 -1.90 -15.48 14.56
N ASP A 135 -2.20 -16.44 15.43
CA ASP A 135 -2.10 -16.27 16.88
C ASP A 135 -0.70 -15.93 17.38
N GLN A 136 0.33 -16.29 16.61
CA GLN A 136 1.73 -16.02 16.96
C GLN A 136 2.15 -14.58 16.62
N ASP A 137 1.48 -13.92 15.67
CA ASP A 137 1.84 -12.58 15.24
C ASP A 137 1.25 -11.53 16.21
N SER A 138 2.06 -10.59 16.66
CA SER A 138 1.65 -9.45 17.49
C SER A 138 1.88 -8.11 16.82
N GLU A 139 2.81 -8.07 15.88
CA GLU A 139 3.21 -6.89 15.11
C GLU A 139 3.78 -7.31 13.76
N PHE A 140 3.85 -6.37 12.83
CA PHE A 140 4.57 -6.50 11.57
C PHE A 140 5.57 -5.37 11.40
N ASN A 141 6.80 -5.74 11.04
CA ASN A 141 7.85 -4.82 10.64
C ASN A 141 7.78 -4.63 9.13
N LEU A 142 7.47 -3.42 8.69
CA LEU A 142 7.34 -3.09 7.27
C LEU A 142 8.22 -1.88 6.91
N ILE A 143 8.49 -1.73 5.61
CA ILE A 143 9.16 -0.54 5.08
C ILE A 143 8.12 0.57 4.92
N PHE A 144 8.42 1.76 5.45
CA PHE A 144 7.60 2.95 5.29
C PHE A 144 8.33 3.99 4.43
N SER A 145 7.60 4.70 3.58
CA SER A 145 8.11 5.80 2.76
C SER A 145 6.99 6.78 2.41
N HIS A 146 6.42 7.43 3.41
CA HIS A 146 5.30 8.35 3.21
C HIS A 146 5.38 9.59 4.12
N GLN A 147 4.68 10.64 3.74
CA GLN A 147 4.48 11.85 4.54
C GLN A 147 2.99 12.09 4.80
N ASP A 148 2.13 11.72 3.84
CA ASP A 148 0.69 11.78 4.02
C ASP A 148 0.20 10.59 4.85
N GLU A 149 -0.80 10.80 5.70
CA GLU A 149 -1.38 9.77 6.57
C GLU A 149 -2.91 9.83 6.57
N VAL A 150 -3.53 8.68 6.71
CA VAL A 150 -4.98 8.58 6.97
C VAL A 150 -5.21 9.02 8.41
N ILE A 151 -5.89 10.17 8.59
CA ILE A 151 -6.21 10.72 9.93
C ILE A 151 -7.61 10.34 10.39
N LYS A 152 -8.50 9.98 9.45
CA LYS A 152 -9.84 9.49 9.72
C LYS A 152 -10.15 8.35 8.76
N LEU A 153 -10.51 7.19 9.31
CA LEU A 153 -10.96 6.05 8.51
C LEU A 153 -12.36 6.29 7.92
N PRO A 154 -12.70 5.60 6.81
CA PRO A 154 -14.08 5.48 6.33
C PRO A 154 -15.02 4.95 7.44
N GLU A 155 -16.32 5.29 7.36
CA GLU A 155 -17.30 4.99 8.42
C GLU A 155 -17.38 3.49 8.77
N ASN A 156 -17.31 2.61 7.76
CA ASN A 156 -17.42 1.16 7.94
C ASN A 156 -16.06 0.45 8.02
N ALA A 157 -14.96 1.20 8.10
CA ALA A 157 -13.64 0.61 8.18
C ALA A 157 -13.32 0.19 9.62
N LYS A 158 -12.73 -0.99 9.75
CA LYS A 158 -12.16 -1.48 11.02
C LYS A 158 -10.66 -1.33 10.99
N LEU A 159 -10.11 -0.66 11.99
CA LEU A 159 -8.68 -0.57 12.20
C LEU A 159 -8.17 -1.93 12.68
N ILE A 160 -7.20 -2.50 11.96
CA ILE A 160 -6.65 -3.83 12.26
C ILE A 160 -5.17 -3.82 12.66
N ALA A 161 -4.44 -2.75 12.34
CA ALA A 161 -3.08 -2.54 12.84
C ALA A 161 -2.68 -1.06 12.83
N GLY A 162 -1.78 -0.68 13.73
CA GLY A 162 -1.27 0.68 13.80
C GLY A 162 -0.13 0.86 14.78
N SER A 163 0.47 2.05 14.79
CA SER A 163 1.53 2.46 15.71
C SER A 163 1.34 3.90 16.17
N ALA A 164 2.18 4.35 17.09
CA ALA A 164 2.17 5.75 17.52
C ALA A 164 2.49 6.73 16.37
N ILE A 165 3.31 6.31 15.40
CA ILE A 165 3.69 7.13 14.23
C ILE A 165 2.64 7.01 13.13
N CYS A 166 2.12 5.82 12.89
CA CYS A 166 1.11 5.50 11.89
C CYS A 166 -0.13 4.89 12.55
N PRO A 167 -1.01 5.70 13.17
CA PRO A 167 -2.14 5.18 13.95
C PRO A 167 -3.11 4.33 13.14
N ASN A 168 -3.34 4.66 11.86
CA ASN A 168 -4.20 3.94 10.94
C ASN A 168 -3.37 3.12 9.94
N GLY A 169 -2.48 2.24 10.45
CA GLY A 169 -1.50 1.51 9.66
C GLY A 169 -2.10 0.46 8.73
N MET A 170 -3.13 -0.26 9.17
CA MET A 170 -3.89 -1.18 8.35
C MET A 170 -5.37 -1.10 8.71
N PHE A 171 -6.25 -1.17 7.71
CA PHE A 171 -7.69 -1.26 7.92
C PHE A 171 -8.34 -2.22 6.92
N VAL A 172 -9.53 -2.69 7.30
CA VAL A 172 -10.38 -3.54 6.48
C VAL A 172 -11.78 -2.93 6.38
N ILE A 173 -12.43 -3.07 5.21
CA ILE A 173 -13.85 -2.74 5.04
C ILE A 173 -14.57 -4.00 4.61
N ASP A 174 -15.47 -4.48 5.45
CA ASP A 174 -16.16 -5.75 5.28
C ASP A 174 -15.19 -6.90 4.95
N ASP A 175 -15.54 -7.69 3.95
CA ASP A 175 -14.74 -8.82 3.45
C ASP A 175 -14.09 -8.56 2.08
N HIS A 176 -14.15 -7.31 1.56
CA HIS A 176 -13.72 -7.02 0.18
C HIS A 176 -12.60 -5.97 0.05
N ILE A 177 -12.30 -5.15 1.06
CA ILE A 177 -11.18 -4.19 1.02
C ILE A 177 -10.22 -4.44 2.17
N LEU A 178 -8.92 -4.54 1.89
CA LEU A 178 -7.86 -4.60 2.89
C LEU A 178 -6.69 -3.69 2.48
N CYS A 179 -6.26 -2.83 3.40
CA CYS A 179 -5.28 -1.79 3.12
C CYS A 179 -4.14 -1.77 4.14
N THR A 180 -2.92 -1.47 3.68
CA THR A 180 -1.76 -1.21 4.53
C THR A 180 -0.98 0.03 4.09
N GLN A 181 -0.54 0.83 5.06
CA GLN A 181 0.32 1.98 4.80
C GLN A 181 1.78 1.57 4.57
N GLY A 182 2.22 0.49 5.20
CA GLY A 182 3.55 -0.07 4.99
C GLY A 182 3.65 -0.78 3.63
N HIS A 183 4.84 -0.75 3.06
CA HIS A 183 5.17 -1.39 1.79
C HIS A 183 5.54 -2.85 2.00
N ILE A 184 5.04 -3.70 1.13
CA ILE A 184 5.34 -5.14 1.08
C ILE A 184 6.22 -5.48 -0.12
N GLU A 185 6.25 -4.61 -1.13
CA GLU A 185 6.91 -4.83 -2.42
C GLU A 185 8.32 -4.27 -2.49
N LEU A 186 8.67 -3.33 -1.59
CA LEU A 186 9.94 -2.62 -1.69
C LEU A 186 11.11 -3.49 -1.20
N HIS A 187 12.10 -3.68 -2.06
CA HIS A 187 13.41 -4.17 -1.62
C HIS A 187 14.12 -3.09 -0.80
N LYS A 188 14.90 -3.46 0.21
CA LYS A 188 15.61 -2.53 1.12
C LYS A 188 16.55 -1.59 0.37
N ASP A 189 17.25 -2.09 -0.66
CA ASP A 189 18.14 -1.26 -1.48
C ASP A 189 17.36 -0.25 -2.32
N PHE A 190 16.16 -0.63 -2.82
CA PHE A 190 15.29 0.30 -3.51
C PHE A 190 14.71 1.36 -2.55
N ALA A 191 14.31 0.97 -1.35
CA ALA A 191 13.89 1.92 -0.31
C ALA A 191 15.02 2.90 0.03
N LYS A 192 16.27 2.40 0.17
CA LYS A 192 17.46 3.25 0.36
C LYS A 192 17.62 4.27 -0.76
N LEU A 193 17.47 3.84 -2.01
CA LEU A 193 17.56 4.72 -3.19
C LEU A 193 16.48 5.81 -3.16
N ILE A 194 15.25 5.46 -2.78
CA ILE A 194 14.16 6.43 -2.58
C ILE A 194 14.53 7.44 -1.49
N TYR A 195 15.08 6.98 -0.36
CA TYR A 195 15.47 7.87 0.74
C TYR A 195 16.63 8.78 0.36
N ASP A 196 17.60 8.28 -0.40
CA ASP A 196 18.71 9.10 -0.91
C ASP A 196 18.20 10.24 -1.79
N PHE A 197 17.27 9.94 -2.69
CA PHE A 197 16.66 10.93 -3.56
C PHE A 197 15.84 11.99 -2.77
N ARG A 198 15.17 11.55 -1.71
CA ARG A 198 14.32 12.39 -0.86
C ARG A 198 15.02 12.95 0.38
N LYS A 199 16.33 12.75 0.53
CA LYS A 199 17.09 13.10 1.76
C LYS A 199 16.84 14.53 2.24
N LYS A 200 16.85 15.51 1.32
CA LYS A 200 16.59 16.92 1.66
C LYS A 200 15.19 17.15 2.25
N GLN A 201 14.19 16.41 1.79
CA GLN A 201 12.80 16.51 2.24
C GLN A 201 12.59 15.76 3.57
N ILE A 202 13.26 14.61 3.73
CA ILE A 202 13.21 13.77 4.93
C ILE A 202 13.93 14.47 6.10
N GLY A 203 15.06 15.11 5.83
CA GLY A 203 15.97 15.69 6.81
C GLY A 203 16.99 14.68 7.34
N ASP A 204 18.19 15.17 7.68
CA ASP A 204 19.36 14.32 7.97
C ASP A 204 19.14 13.33 9.11
N ALA A 205 18.48 13.74 10.19
CA ALA A 205 18.27 12.87 11.37
C ALA A 205 17.35 11.69 11.05
N LYS A 206 16.19 11.94 10.43
CA LYS A 206 15.25 10.89 10.02
C LYS A 206 15.84 10.00 8.94
N TYR A 207 16.52 10.58 7.95
CA TYR A 207 17.23 9.84 6.91
C TYR A 207 18.27 8.87 7.51
N ALA A 208 19.12 9.34 8.43
CA ALA A 208 20.13 8.49 9.06
C ALA A 208 19.50 7.33 9.85
N ASN A 209 18.41 7.60 10.59
CA ASN A 209 17.67 6.56 11.29
C ASN A 209 17.02 5.57 10.31
N ALA A 210 16.37 6.04 9.26
CA ALA A 210 15.74 5.20 8.25
C ALA A 210 16.75 4.25 7.58
N CYS A 211 17.93 4.76 7.19
CA CYS A 211 19.00 3.93 6.64
C CYS A 211 19.50 2.87 7.62
N LYS A 212 19.53 3.18 8.91
CA LYS A 212 19.93 2.23 9.95
C LYS A 212 18.90 1.11 10.10
N THR A 213 17.60 1.43 10.14
CA THR A 213 16.54 0.43 10.32
C THR A 213 16.35 -0.48 9.10
N LEU A 214 16.85 -0.11 7.90
CA LEU A 214 16.83 -1.01 6.73
C LEU A 214 17.65 -2.31 6.93
N THR A 215 18.46 -2.42 7.98
CA THR A 215 19.13 -3.69 8.34
C THR A 215 18.21 -4.66 9.09
N ASP A 216 17.09 -4.17 9.64
CA ASP A 216 16.17 -4.96 10.44
C ASP A 216 15.37 -5.92 9.52
N GLU A 217 14.94 -7.06 10.07
CA GLU A 217 14.07 -7.99 9.32
C GLU A 217 12.70 -7.40 9.10
N THR A 218 12.05 -7.81 8.01
CA THR A 218 10.73 -7.35 7.60
C THR A 218 9.76 -8.50 7.39
N ASP A 219 8.48 -8.27 7.62
CA ASP A 219 7.41 -9.29 7.63
C ASP A 219 6.54 -9.24 6.37
N GLU A 220 7.06 -8.72 5.26
CA GLU A 220 6.32 -8.56 4.01
C GLU A 220 5.67 -9.85 3.52
N LEU A 221 6.34 -11.00 3.64
CA LEU A 221 5.77 -12.30 3.22
C LEU A 221 4.61 -12.73 4.10
N ALA A 222 4.63 -12.41 5.40
CA ALA A 222 3.51 -12.69 6.29
C ALA A 222 2.28 -11.85 5.89
N VAL A 223 2.48 -10.57 5.59
CA VAL A 223 1.41 -9.70 5.12
C VAL A 223 0.88 -10.15 3.76
N VAL A 224 1.74 -10.54 2.81
CA VAL A 224 1.29 -11.08 1.50
C VAL A 224 0.41 -12.32 1.66
N LYS A 225 0.74 -13.24 2.60
CA LYS A 225 -0.11 -14.40 2.89
C LYS A 225 -1.50 -13.98 3.36
N ILE A 226 -1.58 -12.99 4.27
CA ILE A 226 -2.85 -12.44 4.76
C ILE A 226 -3.66 -11.83 3.61
N LEU A 227 -3.02 -11.03 2.75
CA LEU A 227 -3.66 -10.44 1.57
C LEU A 227 -4.21 -11.52 0.63
N LEU A 228 -3.45 -12.59 0.38
CA LEU A 228 -3.89 -13.71 -0.46
C LEU A 228 -5.04 -14.50 0.16
N GLU A 229 -5.00 -14.76 1.45
CA GLU A 229 -6.10 -15.41 2.16
C GLU A 229 -7.37 -14.56 2.15
N PHE A 230 -7.21 -13.24 2.28
CA PHE A 230 -8.32 -12.29 2.20
C PHE A 230 -8.99 -12.27 0.83
N VAL A 231 -8.20 -12.30 -0.24
CA VAL A 231 -8.72 -12.30 -1.62
C VAL A 231 -9.38 -13.62 -1.99
N LYS A 232 -8.90 -14.77 -1.43
CA LYS A 232 -9.42 -16.11 -1.72
C LYS A 232 -10.74 -16.45 -0.99
N LYS A 233 -11.11 -15.69 0.03
CA LYS A 233 -12.39 -15.82 0.77
C LYS A 233 -13.55 -15.16 0.02
#